data_67786bd4b5b20937b792331dba482dbb
#
_entry.id   67786bd4b5b20937b792331dba482dbb
#
_cell.length_a   1.000
_cell.length_b   1.000
_cell.length_c   1.000
_cell.angle_alpha   90.00
_cell.angle_beta   90.00
_cell.angle_gamma   90.00
#
_symmetry.space_group_name_H-M   'P 1'
#
loop_
_entity.id
_entity.type
_entity.pdbx_description
1 polymer ?
#
loop_
_entity_poly.entity_id
_entity_poly.type
_entity_poly.pdbx_seq_one_letter_code
_entity_poly.pdbx_strand_id
1 'polypeptide(L)'
;MAIQSPVTLDEMKDHLRVTHTDDDQYINALCLAATSWAEKFQHRTYVKRPRTMVLDKFPMVIRPLYPPLISVTSIVYIDLNGDSQTLAASEYRVDTVTEPGRITEAYEVSWPDTRDITNAVTITYVAGYGTEAAVPDEIKAAIKLMVGHLYEHREAVSEIKLEEVPLSVKHLLWLEKLVIV
;
A
#
# COMPACT_ATOMS: atom_id res chain seq x y z
N MET A 1 -2.27 -9.22 6.09
CA MET A 1 -3.49 -9.37 5.26
C MET A 1 -3.10 -9.42 3.80
N ALA A 2 -3.80 -10.23 2.97
CA ALA A 2 -3.52 -10.31 1.55
C ALA A 2 -3.83 -9.00 0.82
N ILE A 3 -3.18 -8.77 -0.32
CA ILE A 3 -3.51 -7.69 -1.25
C ILE A 3 -4.91 -7.95 -1.81
N GLN A 4 -5.70 -6.90 -1.96
CA GLN A 4 -7.00 -6.92 -2.59
C GLN A 4 -6.97 -6.00 -3.81
N SER A 5 -7.54 -6.44 -4.93
CA SER A 5 -7.63 -5.61 -6.12
C SER A 5 -8.72 -4.54 -5.94
N PRO A 6 -8.50 -3.29 -6.36
CA PRO A 6 -9.54 -2.27 -6.39
C PRO A 6 -10.49 -2.41 -7.58
N VAL A 7 -10.22 -3.35 -8.49
CA VAL A 7 -11.06 -3.70 -9.64
C VAL A 7 -11.67 -5.07 -9.37
N THR A 8 -12.98 -5.18 -9.45
CA THR A 8 -13.70 -6.45 -9.27
C THR A 8 -13.50 -7.37 -10.47
N LEU A 9 -13.77 -8.67 -10.28
CA LEU A 9 -13.68 -9.64 -11.37
C LEU A 9 -14.65 -9.29 -12.50
N ASP A 10 -15.88 -8.90 -12.16
CA ASP A 10 -16.90 -8.55 -13.15
C ASP A 10 -16.50 -7.32 -13.97
N GLU A 11 -16.03 -6.25 -13.33
CA GLU A 11 -15.50 -5.07 -14.02
C GLU A 11 -14.31 -5.40 -14.93
N MET A 12 -13.47 -6.37 -14.54
CA MET A 12 -12.35 -6.79 -15.35
C MET A 12 -12.81 -7.64 -16.53
N LYS A 13 -13.76 -8.55 -16.33
CA LYS A 13 -14.35 -9.35 -17.41
C LYS A 13 -15.04 -8.47 -18.45
N ASP A 14 -15.77 -7.45 -18.02
CA ASP A 14 -16.37 -6.45 -18.92
C ASP A 14 -15.31 -5.72 -19.75
N HIS A 15 -14.21 -5.32 -19.13
CA HIS A 15 -13.09 -4.67 -19.82
C HIS A 15 -12.43 -5.58 -20.85
N LEU A 16 -12.23 -6.87 -20.52
CA LEU A 16 -11.63 -7.89 -21.38
C LEU A 16 -12.63 -8.47 -22.40
N ARG A 17 -13.93 -8.16 -22.28
CA ARG A 17 -15.03 -8.76 -23.05
C ARG A 17 -15.10 -10.29 -22.92
N VAL A 18 -14.83 -10.80 -21.72
CA VAL A 18 -14.88 -12.22 -21.38
C VAL A 18 -16.23 -12.53 -20.74
N THR A 19 -17.00 -13.44 -21.32
CA THR A 19 -18.35 -13.81 -20.83
C THR A 19 -18.39 -15.18 -20.15
N HIS A 20 -17.40 -16.04 -20.40
CA HIS A 20 -17.29 -17.37 -19.78
C HIS A 20 -16.59 -17.28 -18.41
N THR A 21 -16.63 -18.37 -17.66
CA THR A 21 -16.06 -18.46 -16.30
C THR A 21 -14.73 -19.21 -16.23
N ASP A 22 -14.29 -19.81 -17.33
CA ASP A 22 -13.11 -20.68 -17.36
C ASP A 22 -11.82 -19.95 -16.98
N ASP A 23 -11.73 -18.66 -17.28
CA ASP A 23 -10.58 -17.81 -17.01
C ASP A 23 -10.69 -17.01 -15.70
N ASP A 24 -11.76 -17.16 -14.92
CA ASP A 24 -12.02 -16.32 -13.73
C ASP A 24 -10.87 -16.34 -12.72
N GLN A 25 -10.31 -17.51 -12.44
CA GLN A 25 -9.17 -17.64 -11.52
C GLN A 25 -7.91 -16.97 -12.07
N TYR A 26 -7.68 -17.12 -13.37
CA TYR A 26 -6.52 -16.51 -14.04
C TYR A 26 -6.64 -14.98 -14.07
N ILE A 27 -7.79 -14.45 -14.45
CA ILE A 27 -8.05 -13.01 -14.45
C ILE A 27 -7.88 -12.44 -13.03
N ASN A 28 -8.40 -13.11 -12.01
CA ASN A 28 -8.25 -12.66 -10.62
C ASN A 28 -6.78 -12.65 -10.18
N ALA A 29 -5.99 -13.66 -10.55
CA ALA A 29 -4.57 -13.68 -10.28
C ALA A 29 -3.82 -12.51 -10.96
N LEU A 30 -4.16 -12.20 -12.22
CA LEU A 30 -3.61 -11.04 -12.93
C LEU A 30 -3.98 -9.72 -12.26
N CYS A 31 -5.23 -9.57 -11.78
CA CYS A 31 -5.67 -8.40 -11.03
C CYS A 31 -4.84 -8.17 -9.77
N LEU A 32 -4.59 -9.24 -9.01
CA LEU A 32 -3.76 -9.16 -7.80
C LEU A 32 -2.30 -8.83 -8.12
N ALA A 33 -1.74 -9.43 -9.18
CA ALA A 33 -0.37 -9.16 -9.62
C ALA A 33 -0.21 -7.70 -10.09
N ALA A 34 -1.12 -7.22 -10.94
CA ALA A 34 -1.13 -5.84 -11.42
C ALA A 34 -1.27 -4.84 -10.28
N THR A 35 -2.18 -5.11 -9.32
CA THR A 35 -2.37 -4.29 -8.12
C THR A 35 -1.10 -4.26 -7.28
N SER A 36 -0.47 -5.41 -7.03
CA SER A 36 0.77 -5.50 -6.25
C SER A 36 1.91 -4.69 -6.89
N TRP A 37 2.04 -4.79 -8.20
CA TRP A 37 3.03 -4.03 -8.95
C TRP A 37 2.75 -2.53 -8.87
N ALA A 38 1.51 -2.11 -9.10
CA ALA A 38 1.12 -0.71 -9.09
C ALA A 38 1.30 -0.06 -7.70
N GLU A 39 0.92 -0.75 -6.61
CA GLU A 39 1.16 -0.27 -5.24
C GLU A 39 2.64 -0.08 -4.93
N LYS A 40 3.50 -1.02 -5.38
CA LYS A 40 4.95 -0.90 -5.21
C LYS A 40 5.52 0.25 -6.05
N PHE A 41 5.03 0.43 -7.27
CA PHE A 41 5.47 1.50 -8.16
C PHE A 41 5.14 2.88 -7.62
N GLN A 42 3.94 3.07 -7.07
CA GLN A 42 3.49 4.33 -6.48
C GLN A 42 3.91 4.52 -5.02
N HIS A 43 4.41 3.48 -4.34
CA HIS A 43 4.62 3.45 -2.89
C HIS A 43 3.34 3.75 -2.09
N ARG A 44 2.18 3.22 -2.54
CA ARG A 44 0.86 3.46 -1.94
C ARG A 44 0.18 2.16 -1.55
N THR A 45 -0.83 2.26 -0.69
CA THR A 45 -1.80 1.19 -0.43
C THR A 45 -3.12 1.60 -1.06
N TYR A 46 -3.73 0.74 -1.85
CA TYR A 46 -4.99 1.06 -2.51
C TYR A 46 -6.20 0.72 -1.64
N VAL A 47 -6.52 -0.55 -1.49
CA VAL A 47 -7.61 -0.98 -0.62
C VAL A 47 -7.12 -1.02 0.83
N LYS A 48 -7.92 -0.51 1.75
CA LYS A 48 -7.56 -0.41 3.17
C LYS A 48 -7.13 -1.76 3.73
N ARG A 49 -5.98 -1.78 4.42
CA ARG A 49 -5.49 -2.94 5.13
C ARG A 49 -4.50 -2.57 6.22
N PRO A 50 -4.32 -3.43 7.24
CA PRO A 50 -3.28 -3.22 8.23
C PRO A 50 -1.90 -3.37 7.60
N ARG A 51 -0.99 -2.53 8.06
CA ARG A 51 0.44 -2.54 7.75
C ARG A 51 1.26 -2.43 9.03
N THR A 52 2.47 -2.91 8.98
CA THR A 52 3.43 -2.80 10.07
C THR A 52 4.68 -2.09 9.57
N MET A 53 5.17 -1.16 10.37
CA MET A 53 6.44 -0.48 10.19
C MET A 53 7.28 -0.71 11.44
N VAL A 54 8.57 -0.96 11.27
CA VAL A 54 9.51 -1.14 12.38
C VAL A 54 10.61 -0.10 12.27
N LEU A 55 11.05 0.39 13.44
CA LEU A 55 12.09 1.38 13.59
C LEU A 55 13.03 0.97 14.75
N ASP A 56 14.28 1.42 14.69
CA ASP A 56 15.24 1.15 15.77
C ASP A 56 15.03 2.07 16.98
N LYS A 57 14.46 3.26 16.75
CA LYS A 57 14.11 4.24 17.77
C LYS A 57 13.03 5.19 17.29
N PHE A 58 12.43 5.95 18.19
CA PHE A 58 11.47 7.00 17.82
C PHE A 58 12.19 8.17 17.14
N PRO A 59 11.83 8.54 15.90
CA PRO A 59 12.24 9.80 15.29
C PRO A 59 11.33 10.93 15.76
N MET A 60 11.73 12.18 15.58
CA MET A 60 10.89 13.36 15.90
C MET A 60 9.51 13.29 15.23
N VAL A 61 9.44 12.80 14.01
CA VAL A 61 8.19 12.61 13.24
C VAL A 61 8.23 11.26 12.57
N ILE A 62 7.26 10.40 12.88
CA ILE A 62 7.08 9.12 12.21
C ILE A 62 6.22 9.34 10.97
N ARG A 63 6.72 8.90 9.82
CA ARG A 63 5.97 8.91 8.55
C ARG A 63 5.73 7.47 8.11
N PRO A 64 4.51 6.94 8.31
CA PRO A 64 4.17 5.59 7.85
C PRO A 64 4.36 5.46 6.35
N LEU A 65 4.95 4.34 5.95
CA LEU A 65 5.15 4.01 4.54
C LEU A 65 3.79 3.62 3.90
N TYR A 66 3.72 3.77 2.57
CA TYR A 66 2.56 3.36 1.78
C TYR A 66 1.24 4.05 2.17
N PRO A 67 1.16 5.39 2.09
CA PRO A 67 -0.06 6.15 2.33
C PRO A 67 -1.20 5.72 1.38
N PRO A 68 -2.42 6.26 1.58
CA PRO A 68 -2.85 7.19 2.64
C PRO A 68 -2.95 6.53 4.02
N LEU A 69 -2.57 7.26 5.07
CA LEU A 69 -2.75 6.81 6.45
C LEU A 69 -4.21 6.99 6.87
N ILE A 70 -4.85 5.94 7.37
CA ILE A 70 -6.23 6.02 7.89
C ILE A 70 -6.22 6.13 9.41
N SER A 71 -5.48 5.25 10.09
CA SER A 71 -5.41 5.22 11.56
C SER A 71 -4.19 4.48 12.05
N VAL A 72 -3.80 4.71 13.28
CA VAL A 72 -2.79 3.93 14.01
C VAL A 72 -3.53 2.95 14.93
N THR A 73 -3.17 1.68 14.85
CA THR A 73 -3.77 0.63 15.68
C THR A 73 -3.03 0.50 16.99
N SER A 74 -1.69 0.43 16.94
CA SER A 74 -0.84 0.33 18.12
C SER A 74 0.58 0.77 17.81
N ILE A 75 1.26 1.27 18.84
CA ILE A 75 2.70 1.51 18.83
C ILE A 75 3.26 0.71 20.01
N VAL A 76 4.13 -0.26 19.71
CA VAL A 76 4.78 -1.12 20.69
C VAL A 76 6.27 -0.84 20.64
N TYR A 77 6.91 -0.75 21.79
CA TYR A 77 8.35 -0.50 21.86
C TYR A 77 9.01 -1.35 22.95
N ILE A 78 10.32 -1.53 22.86
CA ILE A 78 11.13 -2.20 23.88
C ILE A 78 11.78 -1.12 24.73
N ASP A 79 11.47 -1.12 26.03
CA ASP A 79 12.02 -0.16 26.98
C ASP A 79 13.49 -0.47 27.35
N LEU A 80 14.11 0.39 28.17
CA LEU A 80 15.49 0.24 28.56
C LEU A 80 15.76 -1.07 29.34
N ASN A 81 14.75 -1.62 30.00
CA ASN A 81 14.85 -2.90 30.72
C ASN A 81 14.80 -4.10 29.79
N GLY A 82 14.28 -3.91 28.55
CA GLY A 82 14.07 -4.96 27.58
C GLY A 82 12.64 -5.50 27.57
N ASP A 83 11.73 -4.82 28.28
CA ASP A 83 10.34 -5.21 28.34
C ASP A 83 9.54 -4.58 27.19
N SER A 84 8.57 -5.33 26.66
CA SER A 84 7.67 -4.82 25.60
C SER A 84 6.58 -3.95 26.21
N GLN A 85 6.53 -2.70 25.79
CA GLN A 85 5.54 -1.71 26.23
C GLN A 85 4.64 -1.29 25.08
N THR A 86 3.40 -0.91 25.37
CA THR A 86 2.48 -0.32 24.40
C THR A 86 2.28 1.14 24.72
N LEU A 87 2.56 2.02 23.77
CA LEU A 87 2.39 3.46 23.92
C LEU A 87 0.89 3.79 23.93
N ALA A 88 0.47 4.56 24.93
CA ALA A 88 -0.92 4.96 25.05
C ALA A 88 -1.32 5.92 23.90
N ALA A 89 -2.55 5.81 23.41
CA ALA A 89 -3.04 6.66 22.31
C ALA A 89 -3.10 8.16 22.68
N SER A 90 -3.09 8.50 23.96
CA SER A 90 -3.00 9.86 24.45
C SER A 90 -1.60 10.49 24.35
N GLU A 91 -0.57 9.68 24.14
CA GLU A 91 0.83 10.11 24.11
C GLU A 91 1.31 10.51 22.73
N TYR A 92 0.49 10.28 21.69
CA TYR A 92 0.83 10.66 20.33
C TYR A 92 -0.38 11.29 19.59
N ARG A 93 -0.08 12.01 18.52
CA ARG A 93 -1.06 12.57 17.57
C ARG A 93 -0.88 11.96 16.21
N VAL A 94 -1.99 11.69 15.54
CA VAL A 94 -2.03 11.15 14.18
C VAL A 94 -2.60 12.22 13.25
N ASP A 95 -1.81 12.61 12.26
CA ASP A 95 -2.24 13.49 11.18
C ASP A 95 -2.48 12.63 9.92
N THR A 96 -3.74 12.53 9.54
CA THR A 96 -4.20 11.80 8.35
C THR A 96 -4.54 12.74 7.19
N VAL A 97 -4.39 14.06 7.38
CA VAL A 97 -4.74 15.08 6.38
C VAL A 97 -3.57 15.32 5.44
N THR A 98 -2.35 15.37 5.98
CA THR A 98 -1.15 15.52 5.14
C THR A 98 -0.78 14.19 4.49
N GLU A 99 -0.13 14.27 3.34
CA GLU A 99 0.34 13.07 2.64
C GLU A 99 1.85 13.18 2.35
N PRO A 100 2.66 12.24 2.80
CA PRO A 100 2.30 11.10 3.68
C PRO A 100 1.81 11.56 5.05
N GLY A 101 0.86 10.81 5.63
CA GLY A 101 0.40 11.02 7.01
C GLY A 101 1.56 10.94 8.00
N ARG A 102 1.40 11.51 9.17
CA ARG A 102 2.47 11.57 10.18
C ARG A 102 1.94 11.31 11.59
N ILE A 103 2.83 10.79 12.42
CA ILE A 103 2.59 10.56 13.84
C ILE A 103 3.64 11.36 14.59
N THR A 104 3.20 12.16 15.54
CA THR A 104 4.04 13.03 16.36
C THR A 104 3.70 12.84 17.83
N GLU A 105 4.58 13.28 18.70
CA GLU A 105 4.32 13.39 20.12
C GLU A 105 3.06 14.20 20.41
N ALA A 106 2.34 13.85 21.47
CA ALA A 106 1.26 14.70 22.00
C ALA A 106 1.85 15.98 22.63
N TYR A 107 1.00 16.96 22.87
CA TYR A 107 1.43 18.20 23.50
C TYR A 107 2.00 17.93 24.92
N GLU A 108 3.18 18.49 25.19
CA GLU A 108 3.92 18.30 26.46
C GLU A 108 4.30 16.85 26.80
N VAL A 109 4.33 15.96 25.80
CA VAL A 109 4.77 14.58 25.95
C VAL A 109 5.98 14.36 25.05
N SER A 110 7.00 13.64 25.54
CA SER A 110 8.13 13.21 24.75
C SER A 110 8.05 11.71 24.48
N TRP A 111 8.63 11.27 23.36
CA TRP A 111 8.77 9.85 23.09
C TRP A 111 9.52 9.15 24.23
N PRO A 112 9.10 7.94 24.64
CA PRO A 112 9.82 7.16 25.63
C PRO A 112 11.20 6.73 25.11
N ASP A 113 12.14 6.57 26.03
CA ASP A 113 13.43 5.99 25.72
C ASP A 113 13.27 4.52 25.34
N THR A 114 13.96 4.12 24.29
CA THR A 114 13.98 2.74 23.81
C THR A 114 15.33 2.11 24.04
N ARG A 115 15.36 0.79 24.19
CA ARG A 115 16.59 0.04 24.23
C ARG A 115 17.33 0.20 22.89
N ASP A 116 18.65 0.35 22.95
CA ASP A 116 19.50 0.48 21.75
C ASP A 116 19.68 -0.88 21.06
N ILE A 117 18.65 -1.28 20.32
CA ILE A 117 18.59 -2.51 19.52
C ILE A 117 17.87 -2.24 18.20
N THR A 118 18.13 -3.09 17.21
CA THR A 118 17.36 -3.07 15.96
C THR A 118 15.90 -3.43 16.19
N ASN A 119 14.99 -2.76 15.46
CA ASN A 119 13.55 -3.01 15.52
C ASN A 119 12.93 -2.79 16.93
N ALA A 120 13.45 -1.83 17.69
CA ALA A 120 12.93 -1.55 19.04
C ALA A 120 11.51 -0.97 19.05
N VAL A 121 11.03 -0.40 17.94
CA VAL A 121 9.67 0.19 17.84
C VAL A 121 8.90 -0.49 16.70
N THR A 122 7.71 -0.95 17.01
CA THR A 122 6.78 -1.56 16.03
C THR A 122 5.49 -0.77 15.98
N ILE A 123 5.14 -0.27 14.80
CA ILE A 123 3.94 0.53 14.57
C ILE A 123 3.00 -0.26 13.67
N THR A 124 1.81 -0.57 14.18
CA THR A 124 0.73 -1.18 13.39
C THR A 124 -0.28 -0.11 13.06
N TYR A 125 -0.56 0.05 11.77
CA TYR A 125 -1.45 1.09 11.28
C TYR A 125 -2.30 0.57 10.13
N VAL A 126 -3.37 1.29 9.80
CA VAL A 126 -4.24 1.01 8.65
C VAL A 126 -3.96 2.06 7.59
N ALA A 127 -3.68 1.59 6.38
CA ALA A 127 -3.45 2.45 5.21
C ALA A 127 -4.34 2.04 4.04
N GLY A 128 -4.57 2.97 3.13
CA GLY A 128 -5.34 2.81 1.89
C GLY A 128 -6.39 3.89 1.72
N TYR A 129 -6.99 3.96 0.53
CA TYR A 129 -8.06 4.91 0.24
C TYR A 129 -9.39 4.54 0.93
N GLY A 130 -9.54 3.30 1.39
CA GLY A 130 -10.77 2.77 1.97
C GLY A 130 -11.22 1.49 1.29
N THR A 131 -12.48 1.44 0.88
CA THR A 131 -13.02 0.33 0.07
C THR A 131 -12.52 0.42 -1.38
N GLU A 132 -12.75 -0.63 -2.16
CA GLU A 132 -12.45 -0.67 -3.60
C GLU A 132 -13.03 0.54 -4.36
N ALA A 133 -14.25 0.96 -4.00
CA ALA A 133 -14.93 2.10 -4.61
C ALA A 133 -14.23 3.45 -4.36
N ALA A 134 -13.51 3.58 -3.26
CA ALA A 134 -12.81 4.81 -2.88
C ALA A 134 -11.46 4.99 -3.57
N VAL A 135 -10.97 3.96 -4.28
CA VAL A 135 -9.70 4.06 -5.02
C VAL A 135 -9.91 4.90 -6.29
N PRO A 136 -9.02 5.87 -6.59
CA PRO A 136 -9.11 6.72 -7.77
C PRO A 136 -9.27 5.94 -9.08
N ASP A 137 -10.10 6.46 -9.98
CA ASP A 137 -10.42 5.80 -11.25
C ASP A 137 -9.22 5.68 -12.17
N GLU A 138 -8.26 6.59 -12.11
CA GLU A 138 -7.00 6.55 -12.86
C GLU A 138 -6.18 5.30 -12.48
N ILE A 139 -6.16 4.95 -11.20
CA ILE A 139 -5.48 3.75 -10.71
C ILE A 139 -6.20 2.49 -11.21
N LYS A 140 -7.54 2.47 -11.13
CA LYS A 140 -8.34 1.36 -11.65
C LYS A 140 -8.15 1.19 -13.17
N ALA A 141 -8.12 2.30 -13.91
CA ALA A 141 -7.87 2.28 -15.35
C ALA A 141 -6.48 1.73 -15.67
N ALA A 142 -5.45 2.14 -14.93
CA ALA A 142 -4.09 1.63 -15.09
C ALA A 142 -4.01 0.11 -14.83
N ILE A 143 -4.70 -0.37 -13.79
CA ILE A 143 -4.76 -1.81 -13.48
C ILE A 143 -5.50 -2.57 -14.61
N LYS A 144 -6.63 -2.05 -15.10
CA LYS A 144 -7.38 -2.66 -16.22
C LYS A 144 -6.52 -2.77 -17.48
N LEU A 145 -5.79 -1.71 -17.83
CA LEU A 145 -4.88 -1.72 -18.99
C LEU A 145 -3.74 -2.73 -18.80
N MET A 146 -3.16 -2.80 -17.61
CA MET A 146 -2.09 -3.74 -17.33
C MET A 146 -2.58 -5.19 -17.40
N VAL A 147 -3.74 -5.48 -16.83
CA VAL A 147 -4.34 -6.83 -16.89
C VAL A 147 -4.69 -7.20 -18.32
N GLY A 148 -5.27 -6.27 -19.11
CA GLY A 148 -5.57 -6.51 -20.53
C GLY A 148 -4.30 -6.90 -21.30
N HIS A 149 -3.20 -6.17 -21.10
CA HIS A 149 -1.93 -6.48 -21.71
C HIS A 149 -1.41 -7.88 -21.31
N LEU A 150 -1.43 -8.20 -20.02
CA LEU A 150 -0.98 -9.51 -19.51
C LEU A 150 -1.89 -10.66 -19.92
N TYR A 151 -3.19 -10.42 -20.09
CA TYR A 151 -4.15 -11.42 -20.52
C TYR A 151 -3.97 -11.82 -21.98
N GLU A 152 -3.69 -10.84 -22.86
CA GLU A 152 -3.42 -11.07 -24.29
C GLU A 152 -2.04 -11.73 -24.53
N HIS A 153 -1.06 -11.43 -23.66
CA HIS A 153 0.32 -11.93 -23.80
C HIS A 153 0.63 -12.94 -22.70
N ARG A 154 0.02 -14.13 -22.79
CA ARG A 154 0.18 -15.20 -21.78
C ARG A 154 1.58 -15.82 -21.77
N GLU A 155 2.36 -15.66 -22.83
CA GLU A 155 3.71 -16.24 -22.95
C GLU A 155 4.77 -15.15 -22.74
N ALA A 156 5.76 -15.47 -21.90
CA ALA A 156 6.88 -14.57 -21.62
C ALA A 156 7.88 -14.45 -22.77
N VAL A 157 7.73 -15.26 -23.83
CA VAL A 157 8.66 -15.35 -24.97
C VAL A 157 7.86 -15.24 -26.25
N SER A 158 7.71 -14.04 -26.77
CA SER A 158 7.41 -13.81 -28.17
C SER A 158 8.68 -13.23 -28.84
N GLU A 159 8.89 -13.52 -30.12
CA GLU A 159 9.98 -12.96 -30.95
C GLU A 159 9.91 -11.42 -31.07
N ILE A 160 8.79 -10.83 -30.64
CA ILE A 160 8.61 -9.38 -30.51
C ILE A 160 9.11 -9.02 -29.10
N LYS A 161 10.08 -8.11 -28.99
CA LYS A 161 10.51 -7.51 -27.73
C LYS A 161 9.26 -7.11 -26.96
N LEU A 162 8.90 -7.89 -25.93
CA LEU A 162 7.88 -7.50 -24.97
C LEU A 162 8.38 -6.20 -24.35
N GLU A 163 7.82 -5.09 -24.78
CA GLU A 163 8.05 -3.84 -24.09
C GLU A 163 7.63 -4.05 -22.63
N GLU A 164 8.50 -3.61 -21.75
CA GLU A 164 8.16 -3.39 -20.35
C GLU A 164 6.76 -2.77 -20.26
N VAL A 165 6.07 -2.97 -19.13
CA VAL A 165 4.76 -2.41 -18.79
C VAL A 165 4.39 -1.19 -19.64
N PRO A 166 3.24 -1.19 -20.33
CA PRO A 166 2.87 -0.15 -21.28
C PRO A 166 3.10 1.26 -20.73
N LEU A 167 3.69 2.14 -21.51
CA LEU A 167 3.99 3.52 -21.10
C LEU A 167 2.73 4.23 -20.58
N SER A 168 1.55 3.95 -21.14
CA SER A 168 0.27 4.48 -20.69
C SER A 168 -0.04 4.13 -19.23
N VAL A 169 0.25 2.90 -18.79
CA VAL A 169 0.09 2.47 -17.39
C VAL A 169 1.04 3.24 -16.48
N LYS A 170 2.30 3.36 -16.88
CA LYS A 170 3.29 4.13 -16.11
C LYS A 170 2.90 5.61 -16.00
N HIS A 171 2.40 6.22 -17.07
CA HIS A 171 1.97 7.61 -17.05
C HIS A 171 0.78 7.85 -16.12
N LEU A 172 -0.26 6.99 -16.16
CA LEU A 172 -1.40 7.10 -15.25
C LEU A 172 -0.98 6.99 -13.78
N LEU A 173 -0.10 6.05 -13.49
CA LEU A 173 0.37 5.85 -12.11
C LEU A 173 1.38 6.89 -11.65
N TRP A 174 2.08 7.58 -12.57
CA TRP A 174 3.07 8.59 -12.20
C TRP A 174 2.47 9.81 -11.50
N LEU A 175 1.23 10.18 -11.86
CA LEU A 175 0.53 11.36 -11.32
C LEU A 175 0.37 11.29 -9.79
N GLU A 176 0.17 10.10 -9.25
CA GLU A 176 -0.08 9.86 -7.82
C GLU A 176 1.12 9.20 -7.12
N LYS A 177 2.29 9.16 -7.78
CA LYS A 177 3.47 8.50 -7.23
C LYS A 177 4.07 9.31 -6.08
N LEU A 178 4.23 8.65 -4.93
CA LEU A 178 4.96 9.23 -3.82
C LEU A 178 6.47 9.13 -4.06
N VAL A 179 7.14 10.28 -4.11
CA VAL A 179 8.60 10.35 -4.12
C VAL A 179 9.07 10.36 -2.67
N ILE A 180 9.65 9.25 -2.22
CA ILE A 180 10.27 9.16 -0.89
C ILE A 180 11.63 9.85 -1.00
N VAL A 181 11.77 11.00 -0.34
CA VAL A 181 13.02 11.75 -0.22
C VAL A 181 13.67 11.44 1.12
#